data_4f91d13c810bdf3f644da07e7a4d0c4a
#
_entry.id   4f91d13c810bdf3f644da07e7a4d0c4a
#
_cell.length_a   1.000
_cell.length_b   1.000
_cell.length_c   1.000
_cell.angle_alpha   90.00
_cell.angle_beta   90.00
_cell.angle_gamma   90.00
#
_symmetry.space_group_name_H-M   'P 1'
#
loop_
_entity.id
_entity.type
_entity.pdbx_description
1 polymer ?
#
loop_
_entity_poly.entity_id
_entity_poly.type
_entity_poly.pdbx_seq_one_letter_code
_entity_poly.pdbx_strand_id
1 'polypeptide(L)'
;MSFSLRRHIHKLNNEIDNLLVEINDLVMENFELTYQLKRETEKHFKATLKIQNLQSQLKECNRSINEQAQVIIQLERDYALANRMVFDYYERINFEDELINKLNEENAKLREENARLRESGRGNF
;
A
#
# COMPACT_ATOMS: atom_id res chain seq x y z
N MET A 1 -38.59 -53.51 63.23
CA MET A 1 -38.79 -52.31 62.38
C MET A 1 -40.18 -52.39 61.75
N SER A 2 -40.95 -51.33 61.78
CA SER A 2 -42.27 -51.30 61.18
C SER A 2 -42.20 -51.37 59.64
N PHE A 3 -43.23 -51.90 59.03
CA PHE A 3 -43.35 -51.95 57.57
C PHE A 3 -43.28 -50.54 56.91
N SER A 4 -43.89 -49.57 57.58
CA SER A 4 -43.85 -48.16 57.12
C SER A 4 -42.45 -47.57 57.15
N LEU A 5 -41.67 -47.87 58.14
CA LEU A 5 -40.29 -47.41 58.25
C LEU A 5 -39.37 -48.05 57.22
N ARG A 6 -39.54 -49.34 56.94
CA ARG A 6 -38.77 -50.05 55.88
C ARG A 6 -39.09 -49.46 54.50
N ARG A 7 -40.33 -49.17 54.25
CA ARG A 7 -40.78 -48.55 52.98
C ARG A 7 -40.14 -47.17 52.80
N HIS A 8 -40.09 -46.41 53.90
CA HIS A 8 -39.48 -45.06 53.86
C HIS A 8 -37.98 -45.13 53.64
N ILE A 9 -37.28 -46.04 54.28
CA ILE A 9 -35.85 -46.27 54.08
C ILE A 9 -35.57 -46.68 52.62
N HIS A 10 -36.35 -47.57 52.06
CA HIS A 10 -36.19 -48.00 50.69
C HIS A 10 -36.35 -46.85 49.69
N LYS A 11 -37.35 -45.99 49.94
CA LYS A 11 -37.59 -44.80 49.12
C LYS A 11 -36.40 -43.83 49.19
N LEU A 12 -35.87 -43.58 50.37
CA LEU A 12 -34.72 -42.72 50.56
C LEU A 12 -33.47 -43.28 49.87
N ASN A 13 -33.24 -44.57 49.96
CA ASN A 13 -32.11 -45.22 49.28
C ASN A 13 -32.23 -45.06 47.76
N ASN A 14 -33.43 -45.18 47.17
CA ASN A 14 -33.62 -44.95 45.76
C ASN A 14 -33.37 -43.50 45.35
N GLU A 15 -33.79 -42.53 46.18
CA GLU A 15 -33.50 -41.12 45.94
C GLU A 15 -32.00 -40.82 46.00
N ILE A 16 -31.26 -41.43 46.96
CA ILE A 16 -29.83 -41.31 47.05
C ILE A 16 -29.14 -41.87 45.80
N ASP A 17 -29.54 -43.05 45.32
CA ASP A 17 -29.01 -43.65 44.12
C ASP A 17 -29.22 -42.78 42.89
N ASN A 18 -30.41 -42.21 42.76
CA ASN A 18 -30.75 -41.29 41.65
C ASN A 18 -29.91 -40.01 41.72
N LEU A 19 -29.71 -39.44 42.89
CA LEU A 19 -28.89 -38.25 43.09
C LEU A 19 -27.41 -38.54 42.80
N LEU A 20 -26.92 -39.71 43.15
CA LEU A 20 -25.55 -40.12 42.81
C LEU A 20 -25.34 -40.23 41.28
N VAL A 21 -26.32 -40.74 40.55
CA VAL A 21 -26.28 -40.78 39.09
C VAL A 21 -26.23 -39.37 38.54
N GLU A 22 -27.12 -38.46 38.99
CA GLU A 22 -27.14 -37.07 38.56
C GLU A 22 -25.81 -36.36 38.82
N ILE A 23 -25.24 -36.56 40.03
CA ILE A 23 -23.96 -35.96 40.39
C ILE A 23 -22.86 -36.45 39.43
N ASN A 24 -22.85 -37.74 39.13
CA ASN A 24 -21.87 -38.35 38.25
C ASN A 24 -21.99 -37.78 36.83
N ASP A 25 -23.21 -37.65 36.31
CA ASP A 25 -23.50 -37.06 35.01
C ASP A 25 -23.05 -35.60 34.95
N LEU A 26 -23.32 -34.82 36.01
CA LEU A 26 -22.88 -33.43 36.08
C LEU A 26 -21.35 -33.28 36.15
N VAL A 27 -20.68 -34.18 36.85
CA VAL A 27 -19.21 -34.22 36.90
C VAL A 27 -18.66 -34.46 35.49
N MET A 28 -19.23 -35.41 34.76
CA MET A 28 -18.82 -35.72 33.39
C MET A 28 -19.06 -34.54 32.44
N GLU A 29 -20.23 -33.90 32.53
CA GLU A 29 -20.52 -32.69 31.75
C GLU A 29 -19.54 -31.56 32.06
N ASN A 30 -19.26 -31.30 33.33
CA ASN A 30 -18.30 -30.27 33.70
C ASN A 30 -16.89 -30.55 33.17
N PHE A 31 -16.50 -31.81 33.17
CA PHE A 31 -15.21 -32.21 32.60
C PHE A 31 -15.14 -31.91 31.12
N GLU A 32 -16.19 -32.27 30.38
CA GLU A 32 -16.31 -32.02 28.95
C GLU A 32 -16.32 -30.51 28.66
N LEU A 33 -17.13 -29.73 29.37
CA LEU A 33 -17.21 -28.29 29.21
C LEU A 33 -15.87 -27.60 29.51
N THR A 34 -15.15 -28.05 30.55
CA THR A 34 -13.83 -27.53 30.89
C THR A 34 -12.84 -27.78 29.75
N TYR A 35 -12.87 -28.96 29.17
CA TYR A 35 -12.03 -29.32 28.04
C TYR A 35 -12.36 -28.46 26.81
N GLN A 36 -13.64 -28.30 26.47
CA GLN A 36 -14.08 -27.45 25.38
C GLN A 36 -13.69 -25.99 25.56
N LEU A 37 -13.84 -25.46 26.79
CA LEU A 37 -13.47 -24.11 27.14
C LEU A 37 -11.96 -23.89 26.93
N LYS A 38 -11.15 -24.83 27.36
CA LYS A 38 -9.70 -24.78 27.16
C LYS A 38 -9.34 -24.73 25.67
N ARG A 39 -9.95 -25.57 24.85
CA ARG A 39 -9.74 -25.57 23.39
C ARG A 39 -10.13 -24.24 22.76
N GLU A 40 -11.28 -23.71 23.11
CA GLU A 40 -11.76 -22.43 22.56
C GLU A 40 -10.87 -21.27 23.00
N THR A 41 -10.39 -21.28 24.24
CA THR A 41 -9.46 -20.29 24.75
C THR A 41 -8.14 -20.31 23.99
N GLU A 42 -7.60 -21.49 23.69
CA GLU A 42 -6.39 -21.64 22.89
C GLU A 42 -6.58 -21.14 21.45
N LYS A 43 -7.72 -21.47 20.82
CA LYS A 43 -8.05 -20.96 19.48
C LYS A 43 -8.16 -19.43 19.47
N HIS A 44 -8.81 -18.86 20.48
CA HIS A 44 -8.96 -17.43 20.64
C HIS A 44 -7.59 -16.73 20.77
N PHE A 45 -6.73 -17.30 21.59
CA PHE A 45 -5.37 -16.79 21.77
C PHE A 45 -4.58 -16.78 20.47
N LYS A 46 -4.60 -17.89 19.72
CA LYS A 46 -3.95 -18.00 18.41
C LYS A 46 -4.52 -17.00 17.40
N ALA A 47 -5.84 -16.85 17.37
CA ALA A 47 -6.51 -15.89 16.49
C ALA A 47 -6.11 -14.44 16.84
N THR A 48 -6.02 -14.11 18.12
CA THR A 48 -5.59 -12.79 18.59
C THR A 48 -4.16 -12.47 18.16
N LEU A 49 -3.23 -13.43 18.29
CA LEU A 49 -1.85 -13.26 17.81
C LEU A 49 -1.80 -13.04 16.30
N LYS A 50 -2.59 -13.79 15.55
CA LYS A 50 -2.67 -13.65 14.10
C LYS A 50 -3.20 -12.28 13.69
N ILE A 51 -4.23 -11.79 14.37
CA ILE A 51 -4.80 -10.45 14.14
C ILE A 51 -3.76 -9.37 14.41
N GLN A 52 -3.04 -9.46 15.52
CA GLN A 52 -1.98 -8.50 15.85
C GLN A 52 -0.87 -8.49 14.81
N ASN A 53 -0.47 -9.67 14.33
CA ASN A 53 0.54 -9.78 13.28
C ASN A 53 0.05 -9.15 11.97
N LEU A 54 -1.20 -9.43 11.57
CA LEU A 54 -1.80 -8.85 10.36
C LEU A 54 -1.95 -7.33 10.47
N GLN A 55 -2.31 -6.81 11.64
CA GLN A 55 -2.38 -5.37 11.89
C GLN A 55 -1.01 -4.70 11.73
N SER A 56 0.06 -5.34 12.25
CA SER A 56 1.43 -4.85 12.06
C SER A 56 1.84 -4.84 10.60
N GLN A 57 1.53 -5.90 9.87
CA GLN A 57 1.81 -5.98 8.43
C GLN A 57 1.05 -4.92 7.65
N LEU A 58 -0.22 -4.70 7.98
CA LEU A 58 -1.04 -3.67 7.33
C LEU A 58 -0.48 -2.27 7.57
N LYS A 59 -0.06 -1.98 8.79
CA LYS A 59 0.59 -0.71 9.14
C LYS A 59 1.85 -0.47 8.32
N GLU A 60 2.69 -1.50 8.18
CA GLU A 60 3.91 -1.44 7.38
C GLU A 60 3.62 -1.22 5.89
N CYS A 61 2.63 -1.94 5.33
CA CYS A 61 2.19 -1.76 3.96
C CYS A 61 1.66 -0.35 3.71
N ASN A 62 0.86 0.20 4.62
CA ASN A 62 0.35 1.57 4.51
C ASN A 62 1.48 2.60 4.52
N ARG A 63 2.49 2.40 5.37
CA ARG A 63 3.68 3.26 5.38
C ARG A 63 4.41 3.22 4.04
N SER A 64 4.63 2.03 3.51
CA SER A 64 5.27 1.85 2.20
C SER A 64 4.48 2.49 1.06
N ILE A 65 3.14 2.35 1.05
CA ILE A 65 2.26 2.99 0.07
C ILE A 65 2.39 4.52 0.14
N ASN A 66 2.41 5.10 1.34
CA ASN A 66 2.54 6.54 1.51
C ASN A 66 3.91 7.05 1.02
N GLU A 67 4.98 6.32 1.31
CA GLU A 67 6.33 6.65 0.81
C GLU A 67 6.38 6.60 -0.72
N GLN A 68 5.81 5.56 -1.32
CA GLN A 68 5.74 5.43 -2.77
C GLN A 68 4.89 6.54 -3.41
N ALA A 69 3.78 6.91 -2.79
CA ALA A 69 2.95 8.01 -3.25
C ALA A 69 3.72 9.33 -3.30
N GLN A 70 4.54 9.62 -2.30
CA GLN A 70 5.40 10.81 -2.28
C GLN A 70 6.46 10.79 -3.38
N VAL A 71 7.05 9.62 -3.63
CA VAL A 71 8.01 9.45 -4.74
C VAL A 71 7.33 9.72 -6.09
N ILE A 72 6.13 9.21 -6.29
CA ILE A 72 5.36 9.45 -7.52
C ILE A 72 5.07 10.94 -7.70
N ILE A 73 4.65 11.65 -6.67
CA ILE A 73 4.40 13.10 -6.72
C ILE A 73 5.68 13.84 -7.10
N GLN A 74 6.82 13.48 -6.54
CA GLN A 74 8.09 14.10 -6.85
C GLN A 74 8.50 13.83 -8.31
N LEU A 75 8.33 12.60 -8.79
CA LEU A 75 8.60 12.24 -10.18
C LEU A 75 7.70 13.00 -11.15
N GLU A 76 6.44 13.20 -10.83
CA GLU A 76 5.52 14.02 -11.65
C GLU A 76 5.98 15.48 -11.76
N ARG A 77 6.45 16.04 -10.64
CA ARG A 77 7.02 17.40 -10.63
C ARG A 77 8.29 17.49 -11.47
N ASP A 78 9.19 16.52 -11.32
CA ASP A 78 10.43 16.48 -12.09
C ASP A 78 10.16 16.32 -13.58
N TYR A 79 9.19 15.49 -13.94
CA TYR A 79 8.75 15.30 -15.31
C TYR A 79 8.18 16.59 -15.91
N ALA A 80 7.32 17.28 -15.17
CA ALA A 80 6.77 18.56 -15.61
C ALA A 80 7.86 19.62 -15.82
N LEU A 81 8.83 19.68 -14.91
CA LEU A 81 9.97 20.58 -15.04
C LEU A 81 10.84 20.23 -16.25
N ALA A 82 11.13 18.96 -16.45
CA ALA A 82 11.90 18.50 -17.60
C ALA A 82 11.20 18.83 -18.93
N ASN A 83 9.90 18.64 -19.03
CA ASN A 83 9.13 19.02 -20.20
C ASN A 83 9.17 20.52 -20.47
N ARG A 84 9.09 21.35 -19.44
CA ARG A 84 9.24 22.80 -19.59
C ARG A 84 10.62 23.17 -20.11
N MET A 85 11.65 22.55 -19.60
CA MET A 85 13.03 22.78 -20.05
C MET A 85 13.21 22.39 -21.52
N VAL A 86 12.67 21.24 -21.92
CA VAL A 86 12.70 20.77 -23.31
C VAL A 86 11.98 21.77 -24.23
N PHE A 87 10.83 22.26 -23.81
CA PHE A 87 10.09 23.26 -24.59
C PHE A 87 10.87 24.57 -24.75
N ASP A 88 11.47 25.07 -23.66
CA ASP A 88 12.28 26.28 -23.69
C ASP A 88 13.51 26.13 -24.60
N TYR A 89 14.19 24.98 -24.56
CA TYR A 89 15.30 24.68 -25.45
C TYR A 89 14.85 24.62 -26.91
N TYR A 90 13.67 24.07 -27.19
CA TYR A 90 13.12 23.96 -28.52
C TYR A 90 12.83 25.35 -29.11
N GLU A 91 12.23 26.23 -28.34
CA GLU A 91 12.00 27.63 -28.76
C GLU A 91 13.32 28.37 -29.01
N ARG A 92 14.31 28.15 -28.16
CA ARG A 92 15.63 28.74 -28.30
C ARG A 92 16.34 28.27 -29.56
N ILE A 93 16.28 27.00 -29.89
CA ILE A 93 16.84 26.44 -31.11
C ILE A 93 16.15 27.06 -32.33
N ASN A 94 14.84 27.16 -32.35
CA ASN A 94 14.10 27.79 -33.44
C ASN A 94 14.48 29.25 -33.63
N PHE A 95 14.63 30.01 -32.56
CA PHE A 95 15.08 31.40 -32.61
C PHE A 95 16.50 31.51 -33.18
N GLU A 96 17.41 30.67 -32.72
CA GLU A 96 18.81 30.66 -33.23
C GLU A 96 18.87 30.27 -34.71
N ASP A 97 18.06 29.31 -35.16
CA ASP A 97 17.97 28.93 -36.57
C ASP A 97 17.48 30.08 -37.46
N GLU A 98 16.48 30.82 -37.03
CA GLU A 98 15.99 32.00 -37.74
C GLU A 98 17.07 33.07 -37.81
N LEU A 99 17.82 33.29 -36.74
CA LEU A 99 18.92 34.24 -36.72
C LEU A 99 20.04 33.84 -37.64
N ILE A 100 20.41 32.56 -37.68
CA ILE A 100 21.42 32.02 -38.58
C ILE A 100 21.00 32.23 -40.02
N ASN A 101 19.75 31.96 -40.36
CA ASN A 101 19.23 32.18 -41.73
C ASN A 101 19.31 33.63 -42.14
N LYS A 102 18.94 34.57 -41.29
CA LYS A 102 19.06 36.01 -41.54
C LYS A 102 20.51 36.45 -41.77
N LEU A 103 21.41 35.97 -40.93
CA LEU A 103 22.84 36.27 -41.07
C LEU A 103 23.43 35.72 -42.36
N ASN A 104 23.01 34.53 -42.77
CA ASN A 104 23.42 33.93 -44.03
C ASN A 104 22.93 34.76 -45.23
N GLU A 105 21.68 35.26 -45.20
CA GLU A 105 21.14 36.14 -46.24
C GLU A 105 21.90 37.47 -46.31
N GLU A 106 22.19 38.10 -45.16
CA GLU A 106 22.97 39.34 -45.13
C GLU A 106 24.39 39.12 -45.65
N ASN A 107 25.04 38.01 -45.27
CA ASN A 107 26.35 37.67 -45.75
C ASN A 107 26.38 37.48 -47.27
N ALA A 108 25.36 36.85 -47.84
CA ALA A 108 25.24 36.70 -49.29
C ALA A 108 25.10 38.07 -50.00
N LYS A 109 24.28 38.96 -49.48
CA LYS A 109 24.13 40.32 -49.98
C LYS A 109 25.42 41.13 -49.91
N LEU A 110 26.12 41.06 -48.81
CA LEU A 110 27.40 41.74 -48.62
C LEU A 110 28.49 41.22 -49.58
N ARG A 111 28.50 39.93 -49.84
CA ARG A 111 29.45 39.33 -50.83
C ARG A 111 29.18 39.84 -52.23
N GLU A 112 27.89 39.91 -52.63
CA GLU A 112 27.50 40.46 -53.91
C GLU A 112 27.89 41.93 -54.04
N GLU A 113 27.62 42.73 -53.01
CA GLU A 113 27.98 44.13 -52.99
C GLU A 113 29.50 44.33 -53.03
N ASN A 114 30.23 43.56 -52.29
CA ASN A 114 31.72 43.59 -52.32
C ASN A 114 32.25 43.23 -53.74
N ALA A 115 31.66 42.24 -54.37
CA ALA A 115 32.06 41.88 -55.76
C ALA A 115 31.79 43.02 -56.69
N ARG A 116 30.63 43.69 -56.63
CA ARG A 116 30.31 44.86 -57.48
C ARG A 116 31.25 46.02 -57.26
N LEU A 117 31.63 46.31 -55.99
CA LEU A 117 32.56 47.37 -55.67
C LEU A 117 33.98 47.09 -56.20
N ARG A 118 34.40 45.84 -56.16
CA ARG A 118 35.68 45.42 -56.73
C ARG A 118 35.72 45.58 -58.20
N GLU A 119 34.68 45.20 -58.95
CA GLU A 119 34.57 45.37 -60.34
C GLU A 119 34.53 46.86 -60.77
N SER A 120 33.78 47.68 -60.01
CA SER A 120 33.75 49.11 -60.20
C SER A 120 35.10 49.77 -60.02
N GLY A 121 35.83 49.35 -58.93
CA GLY A 121 37.18 49.82 -58.68
C GLY A 121 38.19 49.41 -59.77
N ARG A 122 38.04 48.21 -60.36
CA ARG A 122 38.86 47.76 -61.46
C ARG A 122 38.58 48.53 -62.77
N GLY A 123 37.33 48.88 -62.95
CA GLY A 123 36.91 49.65 -64.13
C GLY A 123 37.38 51.11 -64.19
N ASN A 124 37.78 51.64 -63.04
CA ASN A 124 38.26 53.01 -62.86
C ASN A 124 39.75 53.19 -63.11
N PHE A 125 40.41 52.08 -63.30
CA PHE A 125 41.80 52.08 -63.66
C PHE A 125 41.91 51.84 -65.20
#